data_0fa5de048446aeedf9d6eaaa1903817b
#
_entry.id   0fa5de048446aeedf9d6eaaa1903817b
#
_cell.length_a   1.000
_cell.length_b   1.000
_cell.length_c   1.000
_cell.angle_alpha   90.00
_cell.angle_beta   90.00
_cell.angle_gamma   90.00
#
_symmetry.space_group_name_H-M   'P 1'
#
loop_
_entity.id
_entity.type
_entity.pdbx_description
1 polymer ?
#
loop_
_entity_poly.entity_id
_entity_poly.type
_entity_poly.pdbx_seq_one_letter_code
_entity_poly.pdbx_strand_id
1 'polypeptide(L)'
;MSRLRGLDPLRATALLFIAAGLILIVSFFYVTSQSVAAQHRLDQEWKTQVTVPQGNPSLPPANMQHPINGMDFAISIPKLHYFAAVKEGISSTVLYDGPGHYPQTPWPGDPGTVGVAAHNVYWIDFPKLVPGDEVDLQTRYGNYRYRVTGSEIVNPDNRSVLVPNAAGFHLTLTTCWPLWAGAFATQRYVIFTEQFWPQTQRPGNV
;
A
#
# COMPACT_ATOMS: atom_id res chain seq x y z
N MET A 1 64.47 6.87 -6.70
CA MET A 1 63.43 7.84 -6.36
C MET A 1 62.32 7.75 -7.42
N SER A 2 61.29 6.95 -7.22
CA SER A 2 60.16 6.81 -8.13
C SER A 2 59.23 8.04 -7.98
N ARG A 3 59.15 8.86 -9.00
CA ARG A 3 58.18 9.96 -9.07
C ARG A 3 56.77 9.34 -9.08
N LEU A 4 56.02 9.50 -7.99
CA LEU A 4 54.60 9.30 -8.01
C LEU A 4 54.00 10.24 -9.07
N ARG A 5 53.63 9.69 -10.23
CA ARG A 5 52.87 10.43 -11.24
C ARG A 5 51.54 10.79 -10.60
N GLY A 6 51.37 12.06 -10.24
CA GLY A 6 50.06 12.57 -9.79
C GLY A 6 49.00 12.25 -10.83
N LEU A 7 47.84 11.84 -10.39
CA LEU A 7 46.71 11.63 -11.27
C LEU A 7 46.44 12.93 -12.02
N ASP A 8 46.26 12.84 -13.34
CA ASP A 8 45.79 13.93 -14.19
C ASP A 8 44.45 14.44 -13.57
N PRO A 9 44.29 15.75 -13.37
CA PRO A 9 43.09 16.33 -12.73
C PRO A 9 41.81 15.88 -13.40
N LEU A 10 41.80 15.67 -14.71
CA LEU A 10 40.62 15.13 -15.43
C LEU A 10 40.29 13.69 -15.02
N ARG A 11 41.29 12.86 -14.81
CA ARG A 11 41.11 11.49 -14.33
C ARG A 11 40.65 11.45 -12.88
N ALA A 12 41.18 12.35 -12.05
CA ALA A 12 40.78 12.46 -10.65
C ALA A 12 39.32 12.88 -10.53
N THR A 13 38.83 13.86 -11.30
CA THR A 13 37.43 14.28 -11.32
C THR A 13 36.51 13.18 -11.85
N ALA A 14 36.91 12.48 -12.92
CA ALA A 14 36.12 11.35 -13.44
C ALA A 14 35.96 10.22 -12.42
N LEU A 15 37.05 9.85 -11.71
CA LEU A 15 36.98 8.84 -10.64
C LEU A 15 36.05 9.28 -9.50
N LEU A 16 36.06 10.56 -9.16
CA LEU A 16 35.20 11.10 -8.11
C LEU A 16 33.72 11.01 -8.47
N PHE A 17 33.37 11.34 -9.73
CA PHE A 17 31.98 11.17 -10.21
C PHE A 17 31.56 9.70 -10.27
N ILE A 18 32.46 8.80 -10.70
CA ILE A 18 32.17 7.36 -10.70
C ILE A 18 31.93 6.86 -9.27
N ALA A 19 32.81 7.25 -8.31
CA ALA A 19 32.66 6.88 -6.90
C ALA A 19 31.33 7.41 -6.32
N ALA A 20 30.98 8.68 -6.59
CA ALA A 20 29.73 9.27 -6.16
C ALA A 20 28.52 8.54 -6.75
N GLY A 21 28.55 8.22 -8.04
CA GLY A 21 27.52 7.44 -8.71
C GLY A 21 27.34 6.04 -8.10
N LEU A 22 28.44 5.35 -7.82
CA LEU A 22 28.39 4.04 -7.17
C LEU A 22 27.81 4.12 -5.75
N ILE A 23 28.17 5.13 -4.97
CA ILE A 23 27.61 5.35 -3.63
C ILE A 23 26.09 5.55 -3.71
N LEU A 24 25.61 6.35 -4.66
CA LEU A 24 24.18 6.57 -4.85
C LEU A 24 23.44 5.27 -5.22
N ILE A 25 24.01 4.49 -6.13
CA ILE A 25 23.44 3.19 -6.53
C ILE A 25 23.38 2.24 -5.34
N VAL A 26 24.46 2.08 -4.60
CA VAL A 26 24.53 1.20 -3.42
C VAL A 26 23.53 1.67 -2.36
N SER A 27 23.47 2.98 -2.10
CA SER A 27 22.53 3.55 -1.13
C SER A 27 21.07 3.29 -1.55
N PHE A 28 20.74 3.44 -2.83
CA PHE A 28 19.42 3.15 -3.35
C PHE A 28 19.03 1.68 -3.13
N PHE A 29 19.89 0.74 -3.50
CA PHE A 29 19.63 -0.69 -3.28
C PHE A 29 19.54 -1.04 -1.80
N TYR A 30 20.38 -0.45 -0.95
CA TYR A 30 20.33 -0.66 0.49
C TYR A 30 18.98 -0.22 1.08
N VAL A 31 18.55 1.02 0.78
CA VAL A 31 17.29 1.58 1.28
C VAL A 31 16.10 0.72 0.80
N THR A 32 16.07 0.37 -0.48
CA THR A 32 15.00 -0.46 -1.04
C THR A 32 14.95 -1.85 -0.39
N SER A 33 16.09 -2.48 -0.17
CA SER A 33 16.15 -3.80 0.48
C SER A 33 15.65 -3.76 1.92
N GLN A 34 15.93 -2.70 2.67
CA GLN A 34 15.43 -2.52 4.05
C GLN A 34 13.89 -2.38 4.07
N SER A 35 13.34 -1.61 3.14
CA SER A 35 11.88 -1.43 3.01
C SER A 35 11.18 -2.74 2.70
N VAL A 36 11.67 -3.51 1.72
CA VAL A 36 11.14 -4.84 1.38
C VAL A 36 11.27 -5.81 2.56
N ALA A 37 12.40 -5.80 3.26
CA ALA A 37 12.59 -6.65 4.44
C ALA A 37 11.65 -6.28 5.59
N ALA A 38 11.35 -4.99 5.79
CA ALA A 38 10.39 -4.53 6.77
C ALA A 38 8.97 -5.04 6.43
N GLN A 39 8.54 -4.91 5.19
CA GLN A 39 7.25 -5.43 4.73
C GLN A 39 7.17 -6.95 4.94
N HIS A 40 8.18 -7.72 4.53
CA HIS A 40 8.17 -9.17 4.74
C HIS A 40 8.08 -9.57 6.22
N ARG A 41 8.71 -8.82 7.12
CA ARG A 41 8.56 -9.08 8.58
C ARG A 41 7.12 -8.85 9.03
N LEU A 42 6.50 -7.75 8.64
CA LEU A 42 5.10 -7.45 8.95
C LEU A 42 4.15 -8.53 8.39
N ASP A 43 4.38 -8.99 7.17
CA ASP A 43 3.59 -10.05 6.55
C ASP A 43 3.69 -11.38 7.30
N GLN A 44 4.89 -11.74 7.74
CA GLN A 44 5.10 -12.95 8.53
C GLN A 44 4.49 -12.80 9.93
N GLU A 45 4.64 -11.63 10.55
CA GLU A 45 4.05 -11.35 11.86
C GLU A 45 2.51 -11.45 11.78
N TRP A 46 1.89 -10.85 10.76
CA TRP A 46 0.45 -10.98 10.53
C TRP A 46 0.03 -12.44 10.40
N LYS A 47 0.67 -13.20 9.53
CA LYS A 47 0.34 -14.63 9.28
C LYS A 47 0.51 -15.52 10.49
N THR A 48 1.42 -15.19 11.40
CA THR A 48 1.67 -15.98 12.62
C THR A 48 0.77 -15.59 13.78
N GLN A 49 0.37 -14.33 13.88
CA GLN A 49 -0.39 -13.81 15.02
C GLN A 49 -1.90 -13.74 14.75
N VAL A 50 -2.30 -13.63 13.50
CA VAL A 50 -3.71 -13.45 13.14
C VAL A 50 -4.27 -14.71 12.49
N THR A 51 -5.24 -15.31 13.16
CA THR A 51 -6.09 -16.32 12.55
C THR A 51 -7.33 -15.64 12.00
N VAL A 52 -7.45 -15.58 10.66
CA VAL A 52 -8.62 -15.02 10.01
C VAL A 52 -9.78 -16.00 10.13
N PRO A 53 -10.91 -15.63 10.78
CA PRO A 53 -12.06 -16.51 10.87
C PRO A 53 -12.62 -16.88 9.51
N GLN A 54 -12.95 -18.14 9.33
CA GLN A 54 -13.62 -18.62 8.12
C GLN A 54 -15.14 -18.40 8.25
N GLY A 55 -15.79 -18.08 7.14
CA GLY A 55 -17.23 -17.87 7.09
C GLY A 55 -17.62 -16.42 6.78
N ASN A 56 -18.91 -16.15 6.91
CA ASN A 56 -19.44 -14.80 6.65
C ASN A 56 -19.24 -13.94 7.91
N PRO A 57 -18.36 -12.93 7.90
CA PRO A 57 -18.23 -12.03 9.02
C PRO A 57 -19.53 -11.23 9.18
N SER A 58 -19.99 -11.12 10.42
CA SER A 58 -21.02 -10.16 10.79
C SER A 58 -20.44 -8.74 10.83
N LEU A 59 -21.17 -7.79 11.39
CA LEU A 59 -20.64 -6.44 11.62
C LEU A 59 -19.32 -6.47 12.38
N PRO A 60 -18.34 -5.65 12.02
CA PRO A 60 -17.04 -5.62 12.68
C PRO A 60 -17.19 -5.30 14.16
N PRO A 61 -16.66 -6.12 15.08
CA PRO A 61 -16.75 -5.83 16.51
C PRO A 61 -15.91 -4.59 16.87
N ALA A 62 -16.50 -3.60 17.52
CA ALA A 62 -15.82 -2.37 17.89
C ALA A 62 -14.55 -2.60 18.73
N ASN A 63 -14.54 -3.64 19.56
CA ASN A 63 -13.38 -4.03 20.36
C ASN A 63 -12.27 -4.73 19.55
N MET A 64 -12.44 -4.93 18.24
CA MET A 64 -11.42 -5.45 17.33
C MET A 64 -10.95 -4.43 16.28
N GLN A 65 -11.53 -3.24 16.29
CA GLN A 65 -11.17 -2.13 15.38
C GLN A 65 -10.04 -1.30 15.98
N HIS A 66 -8.92 -1.95 16.21
CA HIS A 66 -7.68 -1.32 16.67
C HIS A 66 -6.49 -2.14 16.17
N PRO A 67 -5.32 -1.53 15.98
CA PRO A 67 -4.15 -2.22 15.47
C PRO A 67 -3.62 -3.30 16.42
N ILE A 68 -3.05 -4.37 15.87
CA ILE A 68 -2.16 -5.28 16.58
C ILE A 68 -0.75 -5.03 16.09
N ASN A 69 0.16 -4.69 16.98
CA ASN A 69 1.55 -4.37 16.66
C ASN A 69 1.66 -3.33 15.52
N GLY A 70 0.71 -2.38 15.49
CA GLY A 70 0.64 -1.34 14.47
C GLY A 70 0.07 -1.78 13.12
N MET A 71 -0.47 -3.00 13.02
CA MET A 71 -1.14 -3.52 11.82
C MET A 71 -2.65 -3.55 12.02
N ASP A 72 -3.41 -2.98 11.10
CA ASP A 72 -4.87 -2.92 11.15
C ASP A 72 -5.50 -4.18 10.53
N PHE A 73 -5.06 -4.55 9.36
CA PHE A 73 -5.53 -5.69 8.58
C PHE A 73 -4.45 -6.08 7.55
N ALA A 74 -4.72 -7.07 6.70
CA ALA A 74 -3.88 -7.36 5.54
C ALA A 74 -4.67 -7.23 4.24
N ILE A 75 -3.97 -6.87 3.17
CA ILE A 75 -4.51 -6.82 1.81
C ILE A 75 -3.96 -7.98 0.98
N SER A 76 -4.81 -8.62 0.20
CA SER A 76 -4.44 -9.66 -0.76
C SER A 76 -5.06 -9.35 -2.13
N ILE A 77 -4.27 -9.49 -3.19
CA ILE A 77 -4.71 -9.28 -4.57
C ILE A 77 -4.27 -10.50 -5.38
N PRO A 78 -5.16 -11.49 -5.54
CA PRO A 78 -4.82 -12.78 -6.14
C PRO A 78 -4.21 -12.67 -7.53
N LYS A 79 -4.76 -11.80 -8.40
CA LYS A 79 -4.26 -11.59 -9.76
C LYS A 79 -2.80 -11.14 -9.80
N LEU A 80 -2.34 -10.38 -8.81
CA LEU A 80 -0.98 -9.87 -8.74
C LEU A 80 -0.06 -10.75 -7.87
N HIS A 81 -0.57 -11.83 -7.29
CA HIS A 81 0.13 -12.62 -6.26
C HIS A 81 0.66 -11.73 -5.12
N TYR A 82 -0.09 -10.66 -4.82
CA TYR A 82 0.30 -9.67 -3.84
C TYR A 82 -0.38 -9.94 -2.50
N PHE A 83 0.41 -9.86 -1.43
CA PHE A 83 -0.06 -9.89 -0.05
C PHE A 83 0.78 -8.91 0.76
N ALA A 84 0.13 -8.13 1.62
CA ALA A 84 0.82 -7.23 2.53
C ALA A 84 -0.01 -6.97 3.79
N ALA A 85 0.65 -6.94 4.95
CA ALA A 85 0.09 -6.38 6.16
C ALA A 85 -0.02 -4.85 6.01
N VAL A 86 -1.15 -4.28 6.39
CA VAL A 86 -1.47 -2.85 6.30
C VAL A 86 -1.35 -2.24 7.69
N LYS A 87 -0.51 -1.21 7.82
CA LYS A 87 -0.27 -0.50 9.07
C LYS A 87 -1.30 0.60 9.30
N GLU A 88 -1.49 1.00 10.55
CA GLU A 88 -2.24 2.20 10.87
C GLU A 88 -1.48 3.45 10.42
N GLY A 89 -2.17 4.35 9.69
CA GLY A 89 -1.62 5.64 9.26
C GLY A 89 -0.98 5.64 7.88
N ILE A 90 -0.72 6.85 7.40
CA ILE A 90 -0.16 7.11 6.06
C ILE A 90 1.06 8.05 6.10
N SER A 91 1.72 8.16 7.26
CA SER A 91 2.96 8.94 7.34
C SER A 91 4.05 8.30 6.47
N SER A 92 5.04 9.09 6.07
CA SER A 92 6.17 8.57 5.29
C SER A 92 6.90 7.41 5.97
N THR A 93 6.97 7.42 7.31
CA THR A 93 7.55 6.35 8.11
C THR A 93 6.73 5.06 8.01
N VAL A 94 5.39 5.16 8.06
CA VAL A 94 4.50 4.01 7.91
C VAL A 94 4.61 3.44 6.50
N LEU A 95 4.50 4.30 5.48
CA LEU A 95 4.53 3.88 4.07
C LEU A 95 5.91 3.38 3.62
N TYR A 96 6.97 3.68 4.36
CA TYR A 96 8.29 3.09 4.14
C TYR A 96 8.31 1.58 4.39
N ASP A 97 7.56 1.10 5.39
CA ASP A 97 7.48 -0.30 5.75
C ASP A 97 6.46 -1.08 4.91
N GLY A 98 5.50 -0.41 4.25
CA GLY A 98 4.46 -1.05 3.46
C GLY A 98 3.19 -0.21 3.30
N PRO A 99 2.06 -0.81 2.93
CA PRO A 99 0.78 -0.12 2.84
C PRO A 99 0.30 0.39 4.19
N GLY A 100 -0.42 1.52 4.16
CA GLY A 100 -1.01 2.14 5.33
C GLY A 100 -2.50 2.43 5.16
N HIS A 101 -3.26 2.25 6.23
CA HIS A 101 -4.68 2.59 6.32
C HIS A 101 -4.84 4.07 6.65
N TYR A 102 -5.72 4.76 5.94
CA TYR A 102 -6.08 6.14 6.28
C TYR A 102 -6.88 6.18 7.58
N PRO A 103 -6.36 6.76 8.68
CA PRO A 103 -7.00 6.66 10.00
C PRO A 103 -8.41 7.27 10.09
N GLN A 104 -8.73 8.21 9.18
CA GLN A 104 -10.05 8.84 9.12
C GLN A 104 -11.08 8.05 8.31
N THR A 105 -10.69 6.91 7.75
CA THR A 105 -11.59 6.04 6.98
C THR A 105 -12.08 4.87 7.82
N PRO A 106 -13.26 4.29 7.50
CA PRO A 106 -13.80 3.17 8.25
C PRO A 106 -12.92 1.92 8.19
N TRP A 107 -13.16 1.01 9.10
CA TRP A 107 -12.56 -0.33 9.09
C TRP A 107 -13.27 -1.24 8.08
N PRO A 108 -12.59 -2.28 7.55
CA PRO A 108 -13.23 -3.24 6.65
C PRO A 108 -14.50 -3.83 7.26
N GLY A 109 -15.62 -3.74 6.53
CA GLY A 109 -16.94 -4.20 6.97
C GLY A 109 -17.82 -3.12 7.59
N ASP A 110 -17.30 -1.95 7.91
CA ASP A 110 -18.11 -0.78 8.23
C ASP A 110 -18.61 -0.08 6.94
N PRO A 111 -19.79 0.56 6.98
CA PRO A 111 -20.26 1.36 5.86
C PRO A 111 -19.31 2.53 5.57
N GLY A 112 -19.10 2.81 4.28
CA GLY A 112 -18.24 3.88 3.82
C GLY A 112 -17.11 3.41 2.93
N THR A 113 -16.04 4.20 2.84
CA THR A 113 -14.87 3.91 2.01
C THR A 113 -13.65 3.67 2.87
N VAL A 114 -13.19 2.44 2.95
CA VAL A 114 -11.87 2.09 3.51
C VAL A 114 -10.80 2.67 2.59
N GLY A 115 -9.82 3.36 3.13
CA GLY A 115 -8.73 3.94 2.36
C GLY A 115 -7.39 3.26 2.65
N VAL A 116 -6.68 2.84 1.63
CA VAL A 116 -5.31 2.29 1.76
C VAL A 116 -4.37 3.01 0.81
N ALA A 117 -3.23 3.44 1.35
CA ALA A 117 -2.16 4.04 0.56
C ALA A 117 -0.91 3.17 0.57
N ALA A 118 -0.12 3.21 -0.50
CA ALA A 118 1.24 2.69 -0.50
C ALA A 118 2.13 3.51 -1.43
N HIS A 119 3.44 3.41 -1.21
CA HIS A 119 4.40 3.92 -2.17
C HIS A 119 4.32 3.15 -3.49
N ASN A 120 4.60 3.82 -4.60
CA ASN A 120 4.59 3.24 -5.94
C ASN A 120 5.51 2.01 -6.09
N VAL A 121 6.57 1.92 -5.32
CA VAL A 121 7.49 0.77 -5.30
C VAL A 121 6.79 -0.53 -4.88
N TYR A 122 5.80 -0.46 -3.99
CA TYR A 122 5.00 -1.62 -3.59
C TYR A 122 3.88 -1.96 -4.59
N TRP A 123 3.40 -0.94 -5.31
CA TRP A 123 2.22 -1.04 -6.17
C TRP A 123 2.51 -0.77 -7.65
N ILE A 124 3.71 -1.13 -8.09
CA ILE A 124 4.16 -0.96 -9.48
C ILE A 124 3.26 -1.68 -10.48
N ASP A 125 2.65 -2.78 -10.08
CA ASP A 125 1.78 -3.61 -10.91
C ASP A 125 0.29 -3.28 -10.80
N PHE A 126 -0.09 -2.33 -9.95
CA PHE A 126 -1.50 -1.97 -9.75
C PHE A 126 -2.24 -1.50 -11.00
N PRO A 127 -1.62 -0.82 -11.98
CA PRO A 127 -2.29 -0.51 -13.24
C PRO A 127 -2.70 -1.73 -14.09
N LYS A 128 -2.26 -2.93 -13.73
CA LYS A 128 -2.74 -4.18 -14.34
C LYS A 128 -4.13 -4.61 -13.85
N LEU A 129 -4.62 -4.00 -12.78
CA LEU A 129 -5.96 -4.26 -12.26
C LEU A 129 -6.99 -3.59 -13.14
N VAL A 130 -8.03 -4.35 -13.49
CA VAL A 130 -9.13 -3.91 -14.33
C VAL A 130 -10.47 -4.19 -13.63
N PRO A 131 -11.58 -3.55 -14.04
CA PRO A 131 -12.88 -3.84 -13.49
C PRO A 131 -13.21 -5.34 -13.50
N GLY A 132 -13.66 -5.85 -12.34
CA GLY A 132 -13.93 -7.26 -12.10
C GLY A 132 -12.85 -8.01 -11.30
N ASP A 133 -11.62 -7.51 -11.25
CA ASP A 133 -10.55 -8.11 -10.43
C ASP A 133 -10.85 -8.01 -8.93
N GLU A 134 -10.36 -8.97 -8.15
CA GLU A 134 -10.64 -9.07 -6.72
C GLU A 134 -9.50 -8.48 -5.88
N VAL A 135 -9.90 -7.84 -4.78
CA VAL A 135 -9.06 -7.37 -3.70
C VAL A 135 -9.67 -7.83 -2.39
N ASP A 136 -8.91 -8.52 -1.56
CA ASP A 136 -9.37 -9.04 -0.28
C ASP A 136 -8.72 -8.27 0.88
N LEU A 137 -9.51 -7.90 1.89
CA LEU A 137 -9.03 -7.38 3.17
C LEU A 137 -9.24 -8.44 4.24
N GLN A 138 -8.15 -8.94 4.81
CA GLN A 138 -8.14 -9.94 5.86
C GLN A 138 -8.02 -9.26 7.23
N THR A 139 -9.02 -9.43 8.07
CA THR A 139 -9.07 -8.88 9.42
C THR A 139 -9.07 -9.99 10.48
N ARG A 140 -8.94 -9.62 11.75
CA ARG A 140 -9.11 -10.54 12.88
C ARG A 140 -10.54 -11.07 13.07
N TYR A 141 -11.51 -10.41 12.43
CA TYR A 141 -12.93 -10.73 12.58
C TYR A 141 -13.57 -11.24 11.29
N GLY A 142 -12.79 -11.38 10.21
CA GLY A 142 -13.22 -11.99 8.96
C GLY A 142 -12.51 -11.48 7.73
N ASN A 143 -12.91 -11.99 6.58
CA ASN A 143 -12.39 -11.61 5.28
C ASN A 143 -13.46 -10.84 4.49
N TYR A 144 -13.07 -9.69 3.93
CA TYR A 144 -13.93 -8.82 3.13
C TYR A 144 -13.38 -8.76 1.72
N ARG A 145 -14.21 -9.10 0.73
CA ARG A 145 -13.79 -9.17 -0.66
C ARG A 145 -14.43 -8.04 -1.45
N TYR A 146 -13.59 -7.37 -2.19
CA TYR A 146 -13.94 -6.22 -3.02
C TYR A 146 -13.65 -6.53 -4.47
N ARG A 147 -14.41 -5.90 -5.36
CA ARG A 147 -14.21 -6.00 -6.81
C ARG A 147 -13.88 -4.64 -7.37
N VAL A 148 -12.83 -4.57 -8.18
CA VAL A 148 -12.43 -3.35 -8.87
C VAL A 148 -13.57 -2.87 -9.76
N THR A 149 -13.92 -1.59 -9.64
CA THR A 149 -14.94 -0.93 -10.47
C THR A 149 -14.33 0.03 -11.48
N GLY A 150 -13.12 0.55 -11.20
CA GLY A 150 -12.42 1.46 -12.09
C GLY A 150 -11.14 2.00 -11.47
N SER A 151 -10.46 2.84 -12.24
CA SER A 151 -9.28 3.58 -11.77
C SER A 151 -9.21 4.97 -12.40
N GLU A 152 -8.54 5.89 -11.72
CA GLU A 152 -8.38 7.27 -12.17
C GLU A 152 -7.02 7.84 -11.74
N ILE A 153 -6.50 8.80 -12.52
CA ILE A 153 -5.34 9.62 -12.14
C ILE A 153 -5.86 10.98 -11.70
N VAL A 154 -5.55 11.36 -10.47
CA VAL A 154 -6.06 12.59 -9.86
C VAL A 154 -4.94 13.45 -9.28
N ASN A 155 -5.25 14.70 -9.01
CA ASN A 155 -4.37 15.58 -8.25
C ASN A 155 -4.24 15.11 -6.80
N PRO A 156 -3.09 15.33 -6.13
CA PRO A 156 -2.88 14.91 -4.74
C PRO A 156 -3.90 15.46 -3.74
N ASP A 157 -4.46 16.63 -4.04
CA ASP A 157 -5.43 17.32 -3.19
C ASP A 157 -6.88 16.90 -3.42
N ASN A 158 -7.13 16.01 -4.38
CA ASN A 158 -8.47 15.52 -4.65
C ASN A 158 -8.94 14.58 -3.54
N ARG A 159 -9.74 15.10 -2.62
CA ARG A 159 -10.31 14.35 -1.49
C ARG A 159 -11.60 13.60 -1.84
N SER A 160 -12.18 13.84 -3.03
CA SER A 160 -13.42 13.16 -3.44
C SER A 160 -13.24 11.67 -3.70
N VAL A 161 -11.99 11.21 -3.84
CA VAL A 161 -11.63 9.79 -4.03
C VAL A 161 -11.68 8.97 -2.73
N LEU A 162 -11.72 9.65 -1.57
CA LEU A 162 -11.80 9.05 -0.23
C LEU A 162 -12.94 9.72 0.55
N VAL A 163 -14.17 9.24 0.34
CA VAL A 163 -15.35 9.71 1.07
C VAL A 163 -15.65 8.74 2.21
N PRO A 164 -15.23 9.02 3.45
CA PRO A 164 -15.35 8.07 4.55
C PRO A 164 -16.79 7.61 4.81
N ASN A 165 -17.75 8.50 4.64
CA ASN A 165 -19.17 8.25 4.89
C ASN A 165 -19.96 8.00 3.58
N ALA A 166 -19.34 7.43 2.56
CA ALA A 166 -20.04 7.04 1.34
C ALA A 166 -21.14 6.01 1.65
N ALA A 167 -22.22 6.05 0.89
CA ALA A 167 -23.24 5.00 0.99
C ALA A 167 -22.69 3.69 0.44
N GLY A 168 -22.86 2.58 1.19
CA GLY A 168 -22.35 1.27 0.79
C GLY A 168 -21.01 0.92 1.45
N PHE A 169 -20.29 0.01 0.84
CA PHE A 169 -19.04 -0.56 1.36
C PHE A 169 -17.99 -0.55 0.24
N HIS A 170 -17.04 0.35 0.35
CA HIS A 170 -16.05 0.60 -0.69
C HIS A 170 -14.63 0.45 -0.14
N LEU A 171 -13.69 0.20 -1.05
CA LEU A 171 -12.27 0.29 -0.77
C LEU A 171 -11.63 1.13 -1.87
N THR A 172 -10.84 2.11 -1.47
CA THR A 172 -10.05 2.93 -2.38
C THR A 172 -8.56 2.73 -2.10
N LEU A 173 -7.83 2.36 -3.15
CA LEU A 173 -6.38 2.18 -3.10
C LEU A 173 -5.70 3.36 -3.79
N THR A 174 -4.71 3.99 -3.12
CA THR A 174 -4.05 5.18 -3.65
C THR A 174 -2.53 5.03 -3.65
N THR A 175 -1.90 5.39 -4.75
CA THR A 175 -0.44 5.45 -4.86
C THR A 175 0.03 6.69 -5.63
N CYS A 176 1.32 6.98 -5.57
CA CYS A 176 1.92 8.08 -6.32
C CYS A 176 1.96 7.78 -7.83
N TRP A 177 1.74 8.81 -8.67
CA TRP A 177 1.79 8.72 -10.12
C TRP A 177 2.60 9.88 -10.73
N PRO A 178 3.41 9.65 -11.81
CA PRO A 178 3.67 8.35 -12.45
C PRO A 178 4.48 7.41 -11.55
N LEU A 179 4.27 6.09 -11.69
CA LEU A 179 4.89 5.08 -10.84
C LEU A 179 6.42 5.09 -10.85
N TRP A 180 7.02 5.44 -11.98
CA TRP A 180 8.48 5.53 -12.15
C TRP A 180 9.12 6.77 -11.50
N ALA A 181 8.30 7.79 -11.15
CA ALA A 181 8.81 9.06 -10.66
C ALA A 181 9.22 9.05 -9.18
N GLY A 182 8.92 7.99 -8.43
CA GLY A 182 9.26 7.90 -7.01
C GLY A 182 8.75 9.11 -6.22
N ALA A 183 9.65 9.78 -5.51
CA ALA A 183 9.36 10.98 -4.74
C ALA A 183 8.98 12.23 -5.59
N PHE A 184 9.23 12.19 -6.90
CA PHE A 184 8.90 13.29 -7.83
C PHE A 184 7.52 13.13 -8.47
N ALA A 185 6.74 12.14 -8.06
CA ALA A 185 5.39 11.92 -8.55
C ALA A 185 4.46 13.10 -8.15
N THR A 186 3.79 13.68 -9.14
CA THR A 186 2.96 14.87 -8.96
C THR A 186 1.46 14.58 -8.87
N GLN A 187 1.05 13.34 -9.14
CA GLN A 187 -0.34 12.90 -9.15
C GLN A 187 -0.53 11.64 -8.29
N ARG A 188 -1.76 11.17 -8.20
CA ARG A 188 -2.13 9.91 -7.56
C ARG A 188 -2.84 9.01 -8.56
N TYR A 189 -2.46 7.75 -8.58
CA TYR A 189 -3.22 6.68 -9.21
C TYR A 189 -4.15 6.09 -8.16
N VAL A 190 -5.43 6.05 -8.49
CA VAL A 190 -6.50 5.62 -7.58
C VAL A 190 -7.24 4.45 -8.20
N ILE A 191 -7.48 3.41 -7.42
CA ILE A 191 -8.33 2.28 -7.79
C ILE A 191 -9.54 2.28 -6.89
N PHE A 192 -10.72 2.23 -7.48
CA PHE A 192 -12.01 2.15 -6.81
C PHE A 192 -12.51 0.72 -6.81
N THR A 193 -13.06 0.30 -5.68
CA THR A 193 -13.63 -1.04 -5.55
C THR A 193 -14.92 -1.00 -4.75
N GLU A 194 -15.76 -2.01 -4.93
CA GLU A 194 -17.00 -2.21 -4.19
C GLU A 194 -17.01 -3.60 -3.55
N GLN A 195 -17.46 -3.68 -2.29
CA GLN A 195 -17.55 -4.94 -1.58
C GLN A 195 -18.62 -5.84 -2.18
N PHE A 196 -18.29 -7.08 -2.44
CA PHE A 196 -19.23 -8.10 -2.88
C PHE A 196 -19.37 -9.27 -1.89
N TRP A 197 -18.46 -9.36 -0.91
CA TRP A 197 -18.52 -10.36 0.16
C TRP A 197 -17.99 -9.78 1.48
N PRO A 198 -18.66 -10.01 2.61
CA PRO A 198 -19.99 -10.61 2.72
C PRO A 198 -21.03 -9.80 1.96
N GLN A 199 -22.09 -10.48 1.51
CA GLN A 199 -23.22 -9.78 0.90
C GLN A 199 -23.92 -8.97 2.00
N THR A 200 -23.77 -7.66 1.91
CA THR A 200 -24.52 -6.75 2.78
C THR A 200 -25.97 -6.74 2.33
N GLN A 201 -26.88 -7.12 3.22
CA GLN A 201 -28.29 -6.89 2.96
C GLN A 201 -28.49 -5.38 2.81
N ARG A 202 -28.85 -4.92 1.62
CA ARG A 202 -29.28 -3.54 1.44
C ARG A 202 -30.44 -3.31 2.42
N PRO A 203 -30.37 -2.31 3.32
CA PRO A 203 -31.51 -1.93 4.11
C PRO A 203 -32.55 -1.35 3.14
N GLY A 204 -33.61 -2.09 2.90
CA GLY A 204 -34.75 -1.58 2.13
C GLY A 204 -35.25 -2.50 1.02
N ASN A 205 -35.99 -3.50 1.40
CA ASN A 205 -37.22 -3.94 0.72
C ASN A 205 -38.02 -4.70 1.78
N VAL A 206 -38.71 -3.94 2.62
CA VAL A 206 -39.89 -4.38 3.37
C VAL A 206 -41.03 -3.50 2.93
#